data_abdf771154f20faaead5fd10751281d0
#
_entry.id   abdf771154f20faaead5fd10751281d0
#
_cell.length_a   1.000
_cell.length_b   1.000
_cell.length_c   1.000
_cell.angle_alpha   90.00
_cell.angle_beta   90.00
_cell.angle_gamma   90.00
#
_symmetry.space_group_name_H-M   'P 1'
#
loop_
_entity.id
_entity.type
_entity.pdbx_description
1 polymer ?
#
loop_
_entity_poly.entity_id
_entity_poly.type
_entity_poly.pdbx_seq_one_letter_code
_entity_poly.pdbx_strand_id
1 'polypeptide(L)'
;ARAVWEASQAPGAPTLLLGSSMTVRRLDRLAQPGAAAPKAVANRGLAGIDGTIATGIGLWMASGEPVRAVMGDLAFLHDAMSLNRGVREEEADLQVIVVDDGGGAIFSHLEYARTTPAGRFERLFTAPQRADIAALAAALGARVQVPHDVEALRGLLAEPVDGVSVVVWETTRHGPHTVTT
;
A
#
# COMPACT_ATOMS: atom_id res chain seq x y z
N ALA A 1 7.18 4.25 -4.54
CA ALA A 1 7.16 5.25 -3.46
C ALA A 1 7.28 6.67 -4.00
N ARG A 2 8.30 6.99 -4.83
CA ARG A 2 8.52 8.36 -5.34
C ARG A 2 7.32 8.91 -6.09
N ALA A 3 6.77 8.18 -7.05
CA ALA A 3 5.60 8.61 -7.83
C ALA A 3 4.40 8.94 -6.93
N VAL A 4 4.16 8.11 -5.91
CA VAL A 4 3.08 8.34 -4.94
C VAL A 4 3.32 9.62 -4.14
N TRP A 5 4.55 9.82 -3.65
CA TRP A 5 4.91 11.02 -2.89
C TRP A 5 4.70 12.30 -3.73
N GLU A 6 5.24 12.32 -4.94
CA GLU A 6 5.09 13.44 -5.87
C GLU A 6 3.62 13.75 -6.19
N ALA A 7 2.82 12.72 -6.50
CA ALA A 7 1.40 12.87 -6.76
C ALA A 7 0.59 13.37 -5.54
N SER A 8 1.05 13.03 -4.33
CA SER A 8 0.40 13.47 -3.08
C SER A 8 0.75 14.91 -2.67
N GLN A 9 1.72 15.53 -3.33
CA GLN A 9 2.08 16.94 -3.13
C GLN A 9 1.30 17.90 -4.05
N ALA A 10 0.55 17.37 -5.01
CA ALA A 10 -0.24 18.19 -5.93
C ALA A 10 -1.37 18.93 -5.19
N PRO A 11 -1.74 20.14 -5.61
CA PRO A 11 -2.93 20.83 -5.09
C PRO A 11 -4.18 19.95 -5.26
N GLY A 12 -4.97 19.81 -4.21
CA GLY A 12 -6.18 18.99 -4.24
C GLY A 12 -5.92 17.46 -4.23
N ALA A 13 -4.68 17.03 -4.00
CA ALA A 13 -4.38 15.61 -3.87
C ALA A 13 -5.14 14.95 -2.71
N PRO A 14 -5.53 13.67 -2.85
CA PRO A 14 -6.18 12.91 -1.79
C PRO A 14 -5.35 12.88 -0.51
N THR A 15 -6.01 12.77 0.64
CA THR A 15 -5.32 12.51 1.92
C THR A 15 -4.52 11.22 1.80
N LEU A 16 -3.21 11.29 2.05
CA LEU A 16 -2.30 10.15 1.97
C LEU A 16 -2.33 9.35 3.27
N LEU A 17 -2.84 8.13 3.23
CA LEU A 17 -2.80 7.19 4.36
C LEU A 17 -1.64 6.20 4.20
N LEU A 18 -0.74 6.20 5.17
CA LEU A 18 0.47 5.39 5.16
C LEU A 18 0.28 4.09 5.95
N GLY A 19 0.34 2.98 5.25
CA GLY A 19 0.43 1.66 5.87
C GLY A 19 1.75 1.45 6.62
N SER A 20 1.74 0.53 7.54
CA SER A 20 2.90 0.13 8.34
C SER A 20 4.02 -0.52 7.49
N SER A 21 5.09 -0.98 8.14
CA SER A 21 6.18 -1.75 7.56
C SER A 21 7.08 -0.92 6.61
N MET A 22 7.42 -1.45 5.45
CA MET A 22 8.33 -0.78 4.50
C MET A 22 7.72 0.47 3.85
N THR A 23 6.40 0.57 3.78
CA THR A 23 5.70 1.69 3.15
C THR A 23 6.09 3.02 3.77
N VAL A 24 5.88 3.19 5.07
CA VAL A 24 6.22 4.43 5.77
C VAL A 24 7.72 4.72 5.71
N ARG A 25 8.57 3.70 5.79
CA ARG A 25 10.04 3.86 5.74
C ARG A 25 10.54 4.29 4.37
N ARG A 26 9.94 3.76 3.29
CA ARG A 26 10.29 4.15 1.92
C ARG A 26 9.87 5.60 1.64
N LEU A 27 8.72 6.02 2.15
CA LEU A 27 8.24 7.39 1.97
C LEU A 27 9.02 8.38 2.83
N ASP A 28 9.33 8.06 4.08
CA ASP A 28 10.16 8.87 4.97
C ASP A 28 11.54 9.19 4.35
N ARG A 29 12.16 8.23 3.69
CA ARG A 29 13.44 8.44 2.98
C ARG A 29 13.34 9.37 1.77
N LEU A 30 12.14 9.56 1.22
CA LEU A 30 11.89 10.38 0.04
C LEU A 30 11.37 11.77 0.38
N ALA A 31 10.83 11.94 1.58
CA ALA A 31 10.37 13.23 2.08
C ALA A 31 11.54 14.20 2.16
N GLN A 32 11.43 15.31 1.44
CA GLN A 32 12.46 16.34 1.45
C GLN A 32 12.00 17.52 2.30
N PRO A 33 12.85 18.03 3.21
CA PRO A 33 12.54 19.26 3.96
C PRO A 33 12.30 20.43 3.01
N GLY A 34 11.27 21.22 3.30
CA GLY A 34 10.95 22.43 2.53
C GLY A 34 10.10 22.22 1.28
N ALA A 35 9.86 20.99 0.86
CA ALA A 35 8.84 20.70 -0.15
C ALA A 35 7.42 20.83 0.44
N ALA A 36 6.42 21.11 -0.40
CA ALA A 36 5.03 21.06 0.03
C ALA A 36 4.72 19.68 0.62
N ALA A 37 4.34 19.64 1.89
CA ALA A 37 4.04 18.38 2.55
C ALA A 37 2.63 17.91 2.14
N PRO A 38 2.44 16.64 1.78
CA PRO A 38 1.11 16.10 1.59
C PRO A 38 0.34 16.07 2.92
N LYS A 39 -0.98 16.16 2.87
CA LYS A 39 -1.83 15.81 4.01
C LYS A 39 -1.70 14.31 4.25
N ALA A 40 -0.90 13.91 5.23
CA ALA A 40 -0.57 12.52 5.47
C ALA A 40 -1.00 12.06 6.87
N VAL A 41 -1.53 10.83 6.93
CA VAL A 41 -1.99 10.16 8.16
C VAL A 41 -1.40 8.76 8.19
N ALA A 42 -1.18 8.22 9.37
CA ALA A 42 -0.72 6.85 9.55
C ALA A 42 -1.32 6.24 10.82
N ASN A 43 -1.67 4.95 10.75
CA ASN A 43 -1.99 4.19 11.95
C ASN A 43 -0.71 3.97 12.76
N ARG A 44 -0.59 4.68 13.89
CA ARG A 44 0.58 4.60 14.78
C ARG A 44 0.11 4.34 16.22
N GLY A 45 1.05 3.87 17.03
CA GLY A 45 0.79 3.40 18.38
C GLY A 45 1.22 1.94 18.45
N LEU A 46 0.30 1.01 18.38
CA LEU A 46 0.64 -0.40 18.12
C LEU A 46 1.00 -0.58 16.65
N ALA A 47 2.11 -1.26 16.40
CA ALA A 47 2.51 -1.60 15.04
C ALA A 47 1.70 -2.83 14.56
N GLY A 48 0.73 -2.60 13.69
CA GLY A 48 -0.10 -3.62 13.08
C GLY A 48 -0.16 -3.46 11.57
N ILE A 49 -0.69 -4.44 10.87
CA ILE A 49 -0.95 -4.42 9.43
C ILE A 49 -2.45 -4.51 9.13
N ASP A 50 -3.26 -4.62 10.16
CA ASP A 50 -4.72 -4.63 10.13
C ASP A 50 -5.29 -3.21 10.09
N GLY A 51 -6.53 -3.09 9.62
CA GLY A 51 -7.35 -1.89 9.73
C GLY A 51 -6.91 -0.69 8.87
N THR A 52 -5.98 -0.82 7.92
CA THR A 52 -5.55 0.32 7.09
C THR A 52 -6.64 0.72 6.09
N ILE A 53 -7.28 -0.25 5.44
CA ILE A 53 -8.38 0.01 4.50
C ILE A 53 -9.58 0.59 5.26
N ALA A 54 -9.94 -0.03 6.39
CA ALA A 54 -11.00 0.48 7.25
C ALA A 54 -10.75 1.91 7.73
N THR A 55 -9.49 2.24 8.08
CA THR A 55 -9.09 3.61 8.42
C THR A 55 -9.27 4.56 7.24
N GLY A 56 -8.92 4.14 6.01
CA GLY A 56 -9.13 4.93 4.80
C GLY A 56 -10.60 5.28 4.58
N ILE A 57 -11.48 4.29 4.73
CA ILE A 57 -12.92 4.50 4.64
C ILE A 57 -13.41 5.45 5.74
N GLY A 58 -12.95 5.25 6.99
CA GLY A 58 -13.30 6.11 8.10
C GLY A 58 -12.82 7.56 7.94
N LEU A 59 -11.67 7.78 7.35
CA LEU A 59 -11.15 9.12 7.02
C LEU A 59 -12.03 9.80 5.98
N TRP A 60 -12.42 9.09 4.92
CA TRP A 60 -13.34 9.62 3.92
C TRP A 60 -14.71 9.95 4.55
N MET A 61 -15.28 9.05 5.32
CA MET A 61 -16.57 9.28 6.01
C MET A 61 -16.53 10.51 6.92
N ALA A 62 -15.41 10.76 7.59
CA ALA A 62 -15.27 11.87 8.52
C ALA A 62 -15.00 13.22 7.83
N SER A 63 -14.34 13.22 6.68
CA SER A 63 -13.89 14.44 6.01
C SER A 63 -14.67 14.80 4.75
N GLY A 64 -15.28 13.81 4.09
CA GLY A 64 -15.82 13.95 2.73
C GLY A 64 -14.75 14.12 1.65
N GLU A 65 -13.45 13.98 2.01
CA GLU A 65 -12.34 14.16 1.07
C GLU A 65 -11.80 12.80 0.61
N PRO A 66 -11.39 12.68 -0.67
CA PRO A 66 -10.78 11.45 -1.17
C PRO A 66 -9.55 11.03 -0.39
N VAL A 67 -9.35 9.71 -0.28
CA VAL A 67 -8.21 9.11 0.42
C VAL A 67 -7.42 8.21 -0.51
N ARG A 68 -6.08 8.29 -0.40
CA ARG A 68 -5.14 7.39 -1.07
C ARG A 68 -4.36 6.62 -0.01
N ALA A 69 -4.68 5.33 0.16
CA ALA A 69 -3.97 4.45 1.07
C ALA A 69 -2.83 3.72 0.36
N VAL A 70 -1.67 3.62 0.99
CA VAL A 70 -0.51 2.87 0.46
C VAL A 70 -0.10 1.82 1.45
N MET A 71 -0.01 0.57 1.01
CA MET A 71 0.32 -0.57 1.88
C MET A 71 1.04 -1.68 1.12
N GLY A 72 1.60 -2.63 1.84
CA GLY A 72 2.15 -3.85 1.25
C GLY A 72 1.08 -4.93 1.04
N ASP A 73 1.44 -5.97 0.30
CA ASP A 73 0.62 -7.13 -0.02
C ASP A 73 0.07 -7.85 1.22
N LEU A 74 0.92 -8.16 2.21
CA LEU A 74 0.47 -8.83 3.44
C LEU A 74 -0.49 -7.95 4.24
N ALA A 75 -0.27 -6.64 4.29
CA ALA A 75 -1.16 -5.71 4.96
C ALA A 75 -2.52 -5.64 4.24
N PHE A 76 -2.52 -5.65 2.90
CA PHE A 76 -3.73 -5.73 2.11
C PHE A 76 -4.51 -7.02 2.39
N LEU A 77 -3.86 -8.18 2.30
CA LEU A 77 -4.50 -9.47 2.54
C LEU A 77 -5.09 -9.58 3.96
N HIS A 78 -4.44 -8.96 4.94
CA HIS A 78 -4.91 -8.94 6.32
C HIS A 78 -6.18 -8.11 6.51
N ASP A 79 -6.39 -7.06 5.72
CA ASP A 79 -7.50 -6.12 5.85
C ASP A 79 -8.42 -6.07 4.63
N ALA A 80 -8.24 -6.98 3.66
CA ALA A 80 -8.99 -6.97 2.40
C ALA A 80 -10.50 -7.00 2.59
N MET A 81 -10.99 -7.68 3.64
CA MET A 81 -12.41 -7.75 3.93
C MET A 81 -13.04 -6.41 4.29
N SER A 82 -12.28 -5.41 4.64
CA SER A 82 -12.76 -4.03 4.82
C SER A 82 -13.24 -3.38 3.51
N LEU A 83 -12.90 -3.95 2.35
CA LEU A 83 -13.47 -3.55 1.05
C LEU A 83 -14.93 -4.00 0.87
N ASN A 84 -15.36 -5.03 1.63
CA ASN A 84 -16.71 -5.55 1.50
C ASN A 84 -17.71 -4.54 2.06
N ARG A 85 -18.42 -3.88 1.17
CA ARG A 85 -19.37 -2.82 1.50
C ARG A 85 -20.81 -3.39 1.61
N GLY A 86 -21.54 -2.96 2.63
CA GLY A 86 -22.96 -3.23 2.73
C GLY A 86 -23.74 -2.59 1.58
N VAL A 87 -24.79 -3.25 1.11
CA VAL A 87 -25.58 -2.80 -0.08
C VAL A 87 -26.28 -1.45 0.10
N ARG A 88 -26.35 -0.93 1.31
CA ARG A 88 -26.97 0.38 1.63
C ARG A 88 -25.95 1.43 2.07
N GLU A 89 -24.68 1.04 2.13
CA GLU A 89 -23.62 1.96 2.51
C GLU A 89 -23.13 2.77 1.30
N GLU A 90 -22.77 4.02 1.54
CA GLU A 90 -22.16 4.87 0.51
C GLU A 90 -20.80 4.32 0.11
N GLU A 91 -20.42 4.54 -1.13
CA GLU A 91 -19.12 4.15 -1.65
C GLU A 91 -18.09 5.24 -1.33
N ALA A 92 -17.01 4.83 -0.67
CA ALA A 92 -15.94 5.75 -0.32
C ALA A 92 -15.09 6.11 -1.55
N ASP A 93 -14.64 7.36 -1.64
CA ASP A 93 -13.61 7.76 -2.57
C ASP A 93 -12.23 7.35 -2.04
N LEU A 94 -11.89 6.07 -2.26
CA LEU A 94 -10.69 5.44 -1.72
C LEU A 94 -9.89 4.74 -2.82
N GLN A 95 -8.66 5.21 -3.04
CA GLN A 95 -7.67 4.51 -3.85
C GLN A 95 -6.68 3.77 -2.95
N VAL A 96 -6.64 2.45 -3.03
CA VAL A 96 -5.67 1.61 -2.31
C VAL A 96 -4.54 1.20 -3.25
N ILE A 97 -3.32 1.63 -2.94
CA ILE A 97 -2.12 1.23 -3.68
C ILE A 97 -1.45 0.10 -2.91
N VAL A 98 -1.45 -1.09 -3.49
CA VAL A 98 -0.80 -2.27 -2.94
C VAL A 98 0.55 -2.45 -3.61
N VAL A 99 1.62 -2.34 -2.82
CA VAL A 99 2.97 -2.67 -3.28
C VAL A 99 3.18 -4.15 -3.03
N ASP A 100 3.06 -4.94 -4.08
CA ASP A 100 3.27 -6.39 -4.01
C ASP A 100 4.75 -6.70 -4.24
N ASP A 101 5.46 -6.96 -3.16
CA ASP A 101 6.86 -7.43 -3.18
C ASP A 101 6.98 -8.92 -2.78
N GLY A 102 5.86 -9.63 -2.75
CA GLY A 102 5.75 -11.07 -2.59
C GLY A 102 5.94 -11.54 -1.15
N GLY A 103 5.52 -10.74 -0.17
CA GLY A 103 5.50 -11.16 1.24
C GLY A 103 6.15 -10.16 2.18
N GLY A 104 6.71 -10.66 3.27
CA GLY A 104 7.31 -9.85 4.33
C GLY A 104 8.71 -9.33 4.00
N ALA A 105 8.87 -8.51 2.98
CA ALA A 105 10.17 -7.97 2.53
C ALA A 105 10.94 -7.23 3.64
N ILE A 106 10.25 -6.63 4.61
CA ILE A 106 10.88 -5.95 5.75
C ILE A 106 11.86 -6.86 6.50
N PHE A 107 11.57 -8.14 6.61
CA PHE A 107 12.39 -9.09 7.36
C PHE A 107 13.73 -9.38 6.68
N SER A 108 13.85 -9.16 5.36
CA SER A 108 15.10 -9.31 4.61
C SER A 108 16.18 -8.30 5.04
N HIS A 109 15.80 -7.24 5.73
CA HIS A 109 16.71 -6.22 6.27
C HIS A 109 17.18 -6.53 7.71
N LEU A 110 16.67 -7.59 8.32
CA LEU A 110 17.06 -7.99 9.69
C LEU A 110 18.23 -8.98 9.66
N GLU A 111 18.94 -9.08 10.78
CA GLU A 111 20.07 -9.99 10.95
C GLU A 111 19.70 -11.46 10.69
N TYR A 112 18.46 -11.84 11.01
CA TYR A 112 17.93 -13.20 10.78
C TYR A 112 17.96 -13.62 9.31
N ALA A 113 17.91 -12.68 8.36
CA ALA A 113 18.04 -12.99 6.94
C ALA A 113 19.41 -13.59 6.58
N ARG A 114 20.46 -13.24 7.35
CA ARG A 114 21.83 -13.72 7.13
C ARG A 114 22.14 -15.01 7.90
N THR A 115 21.46 -15.25 9.00
CA THR A 115 21.75 -16.35 9.93
C THR A 115 20.81 -17.54 9.79
N THR A 116 19.64 -17.33 9.17
CA THR A 116 18.63 -18.38 8.97
C THR A 116 18.78 -19.03 7.60
N PRO A 117 18.75 -20.38 7.48
CA PRO A 117 18.72 -21.06 6.19
C PRO A 117 17.58 -20.53 5.31
N ALA A 118 17.85 -20.28 4.01
CA ALA A 118 16.96 -19.57 3.08
C ALA A 118 15.52 -20.10 3.07
N GLY A 119 15.30 -21.41 2.94
CA GLY A 119 13.96 -21.98 2.92
C GLY A 119 13.20 -21.83 4.26
N ARG A 120 13.92 -21.83 5.40
CA ARG A 120 13.31 -21.56 6.70
C ARG A 120 12.98 -20.10 6.84
N PHE A 121 13.86 -19.20 6.37
CA PHE A 121 13.63 -17.77 6.37
C PHE A 121 12.41 -17.41 5.52
N GLU A 122 12.33 -17.96 4.32
CA GLU A 122 11.18 -17.77 3.43
C GLU A 122 9.87 -18.23 4.08
N ARG A 123 9.88 -19.42 4.68
CA ARG A 123 8.68 -19.97 5.30
C ARG A 123 8.19 -19.17 6.52
N LEU A 124 9.12 -18.70 7.38
CA LEU A 124 8.79 -18.15 8.70
C LEU A 124 8.73 -16.62 8.72
N PHE A 125 9.45 -15.95 7.82
CA PHE A 125 9.59 -14.49 7.84
C PHE A 125 8.98 -13.82 6.61
N THR A 126 9.44 -14.14 5.41
CA THR A 126 8.86 -13.50 4.22
C THR A 126 7.48 -14.06 3.90
N ALA A 127 7.21 -15.30 4.24
CA ALA A 127 5.89 -15.93 4.17
C ALA A 127 5.11 -15.57 2.89
N PRO A 128 5.65 -15.86 1.69
CA PRO A 128 5.01 -15.47 0.44
C PRO A 128 3.64 -16.13 0.30
N GLN A 129 2.68 -15.34 -0.15
CA GLN A 129 1.30 -15.78 -0.30
C GLN A 129 1.01 -16.22 -1.75
N ARG A 130 0.01 -17.09 -1.92
CA ARG A 130 -0.50 -17.52 -3.24
C ARG A 130 -1.75 -16.75 -3.68
N ALA A 131 -2.23 -15.85 -2.83
CA ALA A 131 -3.43 -15.09 -3.14
C ALA A 131 -3.18 -14.17 -4.33
N ASP A 132 -4.13 -14.16 -5.24
CA ASP A 132 -4.20 -13.16 -6.30
C ASP A 132 -4.92 -11.91 -5.73
N ILE A 133 -4.13 -10.86 -5.47
CA ILE A 133 -4.62 -9.62 -4.87
C ILE A 133 -5.62 -8.92 -5.79
N ALA A 134 -5.34 -8.92 -7.10
CA ALA A 134 -6.21 -8.27 -8.08
C ALA A 134 -7.58 -8.98 -8.15
N ALA A 135 -7.57 -10.31 -8.24
CA ALA A 135 -8.80 -11.09 -8.25
C ALA A 135 -9.58 -10.95 -6.94
N LEU A 136 -8.91 -10.94 -5.78
CA LEU A 136 -9.55 -10.74 -4.49
C LEU A 136 -10.20 -9.36 -4.39
N ALA A 137 -9.50 -8.30 -4.75
CA ALA A 137 -10.01 -6.94 -4.73
C ALA A 137 -11.24 -6.79 -5.64
N ALA A 138 -11.18 -7.36 -6.85
CA ALA A 138 -12.31 -7.35 -7.80
C ALA A 138 -13.52 -8.11 -7.25
N ALA A 139 -13.32 -9.27 -6.61
CA ALA A 139 -14.37 -10.06 -5.99
C ALA A 139 -15.07 -9.32 -4.83
N LEU A 140 -14.36 -8.40 -4.17
CA LEU A 140 -14.88 -7.52 -3.12
C LEU A 140 -15.51 -6.22 -3.65
N GLY A 141 -15.58 -6.06 -4.98
CA GLY A 141 -16.29 -4.96 -5.63
C GLY A 141 -15.40 -3.74 -5.97
N ALA A 142 -14.10 -3.79 -5.73
CA ALA A 142 -13.21 -2.69 -6.08
C ALA A 142 -12.90 -2.65 -7.60
N ARG A 143 -12.72 -1.46 -8.14
CA ARG A 143 -12.14 -1.28 -9.49
C ARG A 143 -10.63 -1.56 -9.41
N VAL A 144 -10.16 -2.54 -10.17
CA VAL A 144 -8.75 -2.99 -10.10
C VAL A 144 -7.94 -2.51 -11.28
N GLN A 145 -6.72 -2.08 -11.02
CA GLN A 145 -5.75 -1.60 -12.00
C GLN A 145 -4.36 -2.19 -11.69
N VAL A 146 -3.71 -2.73 -12.71
CA VAL A 146 -2.36 -3.31 -12.59
C VAL A 146 -1.45 -2.61 -13.59
N PRO A 147 -0.83 -1.49 -13.22
CA PRO A 147 0.05 -0.74 -14.11
C PRO A 147 1.33 -1.54 -14.41
N HIS A 148 1.71 -1.59 -15.69
CA HIS A 148 2.86 -2.35 -16.18
C HIS A 148 4.19 -1.61 -16.04
N ASP A 149 4.15 -0.30 -15.86
CA ASP A 149 5.32 0.56 -15.66
C ASP A 149 5.02 1.79 -14.80
N VAL A 150 6.07 2.57 -14.53
CA VAL A 150 5.97 3.77 -13.67
C VAL A 150 5.13 4.87 -14.32
N GLU A 151 5.15 5.00 -15.64
CA GLU A 151 4.37 6.02 -16.34
C GLU A 151 2.87 5.69 -16.29
N ALA A 152 2.50 4.43 -16.49
CA ALA A 152 1.14 3.97 -16.28
C ALA A 152 0.68 4.22 -14.83
N LEU A 153 1.53 3.92 -13.84
CA LEU A 153 1.24 4.24 -12.45
C LEU A 153 1.05 5.76 -12.23
N ARG A 154 1.91 6.60 -12.81
CA ARG A 154 1.77 8.08 -12.72
C ARG A 154 0.45 8.56 -13.32
N GLY A 155 0.04 7.99 -14.44
CA GLY A 155 -1.26 8.27 -15.05
C GLY A 155 -2.41 8.00 -14.07
N LEU A 156 -2.44 6.82 -13.47
CA LEU A 156 -3.46 6.45 -12.47
C LEU A 156 -3.45 7.33 -11.22
N LEU A 157 -2.26 7.79 -10.80
CA LEU A 157 -2.13 8.67 -9.63
C LEU A 157 -2.59 10.11 -9.92
N ALA A 158 -2.63 10.52 -11.18
CA ALA A 158 -3.09 11.83 -11.61
C ALA A 158 -4.62 11.89 -11.79
N GLU A 159 -5.28 10.74 -11.92
CA GLU A 159 -6.73 10.67 -12.01
C GLU A 159 -7.40 11.04 -10.68
N PRO A 160 -8.57 11.66 -10.71
CA PRO A 160 -9.39 11.85 -9.51
C PRO A 160 -9.72 10.51 -8.87
N VAL A 161 -9.73 10.47 -7.55
CA VAL A 161 -10.20 9.29 -6.81
C VAL A 161 -11.72 9.38 -6.72
N ASP A 162 -12.41 8.42 -7.33
CA ASP A 162 -13.86 8.31 -7.42
C ASP A 162 -14.26 6.85 -7.18
N GLY A 163 -14.98 6.59 -6.10
CA GLY A 163 -15.29 5.25 -5.62
C GLY A 163 -14.07 4.46 -5.16
N VAL A 164 -14.26 3.17 -4.91
CA VAL A 164 -13.21 2.28 -4.40
C VAL A 164 -12.38 1.70 -5.55
N SER A 165 -11.09 1.97 -5.54
CA SER A 165 -10.13 1.39 -6.49
C SER A 165 -8.92 0.78 -5.80
N VAL A 166 -8.39 -0.29 -6.39
CA VAL A 166 -7.17 -0.97 -5.94
C VAL A 166 -6.16 -1.00 -7.08
N VAL A 167 -5.02 -0.37 -6.86
CA VAL A 167 -3.88 -0.38 -7.79
C VAL A 167 -2.85 -1.36 -7.28
N VAL A 168 -2.65 -2.47 -7.98
CA VAL A 168 -1.65 -3.48 -7.61
C VAL A 168 -0.35 -3.18 -8.34
N TRP A 169 0.66 -2.74 -7.59
CA TRP A 169 2.00 -2.47 -8.09
C TRP A 169 2.91 -3.64 -7.77
N GLU A 170 3.11 -4.51 -8.75
CA GLU A 170 4.04 -5.63 -8.62
C GLU A 170 5.50 -5.14 -8.69
N THR A 171 6.30 -5.53 -7.72
CA THR A 171 7.73 -5.23 -7.72
C THR A 171 8.52 -6.52 -7.88
N THR A 172 9.67 -6.44 -8.56
CA THR A 172 10.59 -7.57 -8.63
C THR A 172 11.00 -7.96 -7.21
N ARG A 173 10.82 -9.21 -6.83
CA ARG A 173 11.37 -9.75 -5.58
C ARG A 173 12.88 -9.57 -5.61
N HIS A 174 13.41 -8.70 -4.78
CA HIS A 174 14.84 -8.70 -4.52
C HIS A 174 15.13 -9.91 -3.66
N GLY A 175 15.73 -10.93 -4.25
CA GLY A 175 16.25 -12.08 -3.51
C GLY A 175 17.24 -11.61 -2.42
N PRO A 176 17.53 -12.44 -1.40
CA PRO A 176 18.33 -12.06 -0.24
C PRO A 176 19.80 -11.68 -0.55
N HIS A 177 20.19 -11.61 -1.80
CA HIS A 177 21.58 -11.46 -2.24
C HIS A 177 21.88 -10.27 -3.17
N THR A 178 20.96 -9.34 -3.40
CA THR A 178 21.27 -8.13 -4.16
C THR A 178 21.28 -6.90 -3.25
N VAL A 179 22.27 -6.83 -2.37
CA VAL A 179 22.71 -5.54 -1.83
C VAL A 179 23.71 -4.98 -2.83
N THR A 180 23.23 -4.16 -3.76
CA THR A 180 24.14 -3.30 -4.53
C THR A 180 24.55 -2.17 -3.60
N THR A 181 25.84 -2.13 -3.29
CA THR A 181 26.59 -1.10 -2.56
C THR A 181 26.39 0.28 -3.14
#